data_9a9668df767b9444226a39ea061c4fdd
#
_entry.id   9a9668df767b9444226a39ea061c4fdd
#
_cell.length_a   1.000
_cell.length_b   1.000
_cell.length_c   1.000
_cell.angle_alpha   90.00
_cell.angle_beta   90.00
_cell.angle_gamma   90.00
#
_symmetry.space_group_name_H-M   'P 1'
#
loop_
_entity.id
_entity.type
_entity.pdbx_description
1 polymer ?
#
loop_
_entity_poly.entity_id
_entity_poly.type
_entity_poly.pdbx_seq_one_letter_code
_entity_poly.pdbx_strand_id
1 'polypeptide(L)'
;MWIGLVCLYGVLKGVRDIIKKKAMEKNSAMEVLFFYTFISFLFVTPSVKNALSIDFHYIGFVMIKSAIIFIAWICSFKAIKKLPIGFYGIMDMSRVIFATVLGVTVLGEVMTGHKIAGMALVLVGLLFVNAKGKGLGEEKTKPIYIVLVLISCLCNAVSELLDKMLMQSMNSGQLQFWYMFFMVILYLGYMIVTKTKIDFRTIYKNYWILILSVLFVIGDKALFIACSKQESTVVAMTLIKQCSVMITIIGCLLYTSDAADDLIGV
;
A
#
# COMPACT_ATOMS: atom_id res chain seq x y z
N MET A 1 -4.67 0.04 22.17
CA MET A 1 -5.64 0.48 21.14
C MET A 1 -5.02 0.65 19.75
N TRP A 2 -3.87 1.30 19.58
CA TRP A 2 -3.24 1.51 18.28
C TRP A 2 -2.86 0.20 17.55
N ILE A 3 -2.42 -0.84 18.27
CA ILE A 3 -2.06 -2.16 17.70
C ILE A 3 -3.26 -2.75 16.93
N GLY A 4 -4.47 -2.72 17.51
CA GLY A 4 -5.67 -3.23 16.84
C GLY A 4 -6.00 -2.48 15.55
N LEU A 5 -5.77 -1.15 15.50
CA LEU A 5 -5.95 -0.35 14.28
C LEU A 5 -4.93 -0.72 13.20
N VAL A 6 -3.68 -1.00 13.59
CA VAL A 6 -2.64 -1.44 12.63
C VAL A 6 -2.90 -2.86 12.14
N CYS A 7 -3.39 -3.77 13.00
CA CYS A 7 -3.84 -5.09 12.57
C CYS A 7 -5.00 -5.01 11.58
N LEU A 8 -6.01 -4.18 11.87
CA LEU A 8 -7.12 -3.93 10.94
C LEU A 8 -6.61 -3.41 9.60
N TYR A 9 -5.71 -2.43 9.61
CA TYR A 9 -5.07 -1.95 8.39
C TYR A 9 -4.36 -3.07 7.63
N GLY A 10 -3.60 -3.93 8.33
CA GLY A 10 -2.87 -5.05 7.73
C GLY A 10 -3.81 -6.04 7.04
N VAL A 11 -4.92 -6.42 7.69
CA VAL A 11 -5.95 -7.28 7.09
C VAL A 11 -6.55 -6.62 5.85
N LEU A 12 -7.00 -5.38 5.96
CA LEU A 12 -7.56 -4.63 4.83
C LEU A 12 -6.55 -4.47 3.69
N LYS A 13 -5.26 -4.27 4.00
CA LYS A 13 -4.18 -4.19 3.00
C LYS A 13 -4.03 -5.52 2.25
N GLY A 14 -4.01 -6.66 2.94
CA GLY A 14 -3.92 -7.98 2.31
C GLY A 14 -5.09 -8.24 1.35
N VAL A 15 -6.32 -7.94 1.78
CA VAL A 15 -7.52 -8.03 0.92
C VAL A 15 -7.42 -7.07 -0.27
N ARG A 16 -6.98 -5.83 -0.05
CA ARG A 16 -6.77 -4.86 -1.14
C ARG A 16 -5.77 -5.34 -2.18
N ASP A 17 -4.69 -6.01 -1.80
CA ASP A 17 -3.68 -6.48 -2.75
C ASP A 17 -4.25 -7.58 -3.67
N ILE A 18 -5.13 -8.44 -3.18
CA ILE A 18 -5.88 -9.41 -3.99
C ILE A 18 -6.85 -8.68 -4.94
N ILE A 19 -7.64 -7.74 -4.41
CA ILE A 19 -8.62 -6.99 -5.19
C ILE A 19 -7.95 -6.12 -6.27
N LYS A 20 -6.80 -5.51 -5.98
CA LYS A 20 -6.01 -4.77 -6.98
C LYS A 20 -5.69 -5.64 -8.19
N LYS A 21 -5.26 -6.88 -7.97
CA LYS A 21 -4.95 -7.80 -9.06
C LYS A 21 -6.19 -8.11 -9.90
N LYS A 22 -7.32 -8.42 -9.26
CA LYS A 22 -8.61 -8.62 -9.95
C LYS A 22 -9.07 -7.37 -10.70
N ALA A 23 -8.98 -6.20 -10.10
CA ALA A 23 -9.35 -4.94 -10.77
C ALA A 23 -8.51 -4.65 -12.02
N MET A 24 -7.25 -5.11 -12.04
CA MET A 24 -6.33 -4.91 -13.17
C MET A 24 -6.39 -6.00 -14.24
N GLU A 25 -7.23 -7.01 -14.13
CA GLU A 25 -7.39 -8.05 -15.17
C GLU A 25 -7.92 -7.45 -16.48
N LYS A 26 -8.89 -6.54 -16.38
CA LYS A 26 -9.56 -5.90 -17.53
C LYS A 26 -9.15 -4.44 -17.77
N ASN A 27 -8.45 -3.83 -16.82
CA ASN A 27 -8.05 -2.43 -16.84
C ASN A 27 -6.53 -2.27 -16.76
N SER A 28 -6.02 -1.13 -17.22
CA SER A 28 -4.62 -0.78 -17.02
C SER A 28 -4.35 -0.42 -15.55
N ALA A 29 -3.08 -0.55 -15.11
CA ALA A 29 -2.69 -0.16 -13.76
C ALA A 29 -2.98 1.30 -13.46
N MET A 30 -2.82 2.20 -14.46
CA MET A 30 -3.05 3.63 -14.30
C MET A 30 -4.54 3.97 -14.18
N GLU A 31 -5.39 3.32 -14.96
CA GLU A 31 -6.84 3.48 -14.85
C GLU A 31 -7.34 3.09 -13.46
N VAL A 32 -6.92 1.91 -12.97
CA VAL A 32 -7.30 1.45 -11.63
C VAL A 32 -6.78 2.42 -10.56
N LEU A 33 -5.51 2.86 -10.64
CA LEU A 33 -4.91 3.82 -9.71
C LEU A 33 -5.68 5.14 -9.65
N PHE A 34 -5.98 5.72 -10.82
CA PHE A 34 -6.69 6.99 -10.89
C PHE A 34 -8.12 6.86 -10.33
N PHE A 35 -8.89 5.90 -10.84
CA PHE A 35 -10.30 5.81 -10.47
C PHE A 35 -10.52 5.41 -9.01
N TYR A 36 -9.74 4.46 -8.48
CA TYR A 36 -9.91 4.11 -7.08
C TYR A 36 -9.47 5.26 -6.15
N THR A 37 -8.44 6.04 -6.52
CA THR A 37 -8.02 7.21 -5.74
C THR A 37 -9.04 8.34 -5.84
N PHE A 38 -9.60 8.58 -7.04
CA PHE A 38 -10.63 9.57 -7.25
C PHE A 38 -11.92 9.26 -6.46
N ILE A 39 -12.39 8.02 -6.53
CA ILE A 39 -13.57 7.58 -5.75
C ILE A 39 -13.28 7.67 -4.24
N SER A 40 -12.08 7.29 -3.81
CA SER A 40 -11.66 7.43 -2.41
C SER A 40 -11.67 8.89 -1.96
N PHE A 41 -11.21 9.81 -2.80
CA PHE A 41 -11.26 11.24 -2.53
C PHE A 41 -12.70 11.72 -2.35
N LEU A 42 -13.64 11.27 -3.20
CA LEU A 42 -15.06 11.61 -3.05
C LEU A 42 -15.62 11.15 -1.70
N PHE A 43 -15.24 9.97 -1.20
CA PHE A 43 -15.65 9.50 0.13
C PHE A 43 -15.09 10.33 1.29
N VAL A 44 -13.96 11.00 1.09
CA VAL A 44 -13.32 11.84 2.12
C VAL A 44 -13.78 13.30 2.03
N THR A 45 -14.37 13.72 0.92
CA THR A 45 -14.85 15.10 0.69
C THR A 45 -15.79 15.65 1.79
N PRO A 46 -16.68 14.86 2.45
CA PRO A 46 -17.47 15.38 3.56
C PRO A 46 -16.64 15.93 4.72
N SER A 47 -15.37 15.54 4.83
CA SER A 47 -14.43 16.05 5.86
C SER A 47 -13.76 17.38 5.48
N VAL A 48 -14.12 18.01 4.36
CA VAL A 48 -13.48 19.21 3.81
C VAL A 48 -13.44 20.38 4.81
N LYS A 49 -14.51 20.60 5.59
CA LYS A 49 -14.56 21.67 6.59
C LYS A 49 -13.42 21.57 7.61
N ASN A 50 -13.13 20.36 8.08
CA ASN A 50 -12.01 20.10 8.99
C ASN A 50 -10.66 20.15 8.26
N ALA A 51 -10.63 19.81 6.98
CA ALA A 51 -9.41 19.78 6.18
C ALA A 51 -8.89 21.20 5.87
N LEU A 52 -9.77 22.17 5.72
CA LEU A 52 -9.41 23.57 5.44
C LEU A 52 -8.83 24.31 6.65
N SER A 53 -8.99 23.80 7.87
CA SER A 53 -8.42 24.40 9.10
C SER A 53 -6.93 24.06 9.32
N ILE A 54 -6.21 23.66 8.28
CA ILE A 54 -4.78 23.32 8.33
C ILE A 54 -3.93 24.58 8.13
N ASP A 55 -2.77 24.63 8.78
CA ASP A 55 -1.75 25.62 8.51
C ASP A 55 -1.07 25.33 7.16
N PHE A 56 -0.93 26.37 6.32
CA PHE A 56 -0.37 26.30 4.98
C PHE A 56 1.01 25.66 4.91
N HIS A 57 1.80 25.79 5.96
CA HIS A 57 3.14 25.19 6.04
C HIS A 57 3.10 23.65 5.87
N TYR A 58 2.10 22.99 6.49
CA TYR A 58 1.98 21.52 6.40
C TYR A 58 1.49 21.03 5.04
N ILE A 59 0.80 21.85 4.26
CA ILE A 59 0.32 21.47 2.92
C ILE A 59 1.51 21.12 1.99
N GLY A 60 2.61 21.87 2.10
CA GLY A 60 3.83 21.58 1.34
C GLY A 60 4.43 20.20 1.66
N PHE A 61 4.47 19.83 2.93
CA PHE A 61 4.94 18.49 3.34
C PHE A 61 4.00 17.38 2.89
N VAL A 62 2.67 17.61 2.92
CA VAL A 62 1.69 16.63 2.39
C VAL A 62 1.86 16.48 0.88
N MET A 63 2.16 17.56 0.15
CA MET A 63 2.42 17.49 -1.28
C MET A 63 3.68 16.65 -1.58
N ILE A 64 4.79 16.86 -0.85
CA ILE A 64 6.01 16.06 -0.98
C ILE A 64 5.71 14.57 -0.69
N LYS A 65 5.01 14.28 0.42
CA LYS A 65 4.57 12.93 0.75
C LYS A 65 3.75 12.33 -0.40
N SER A 66 2.82 13.08 -0.97
CA SER A 66 1.96 12.61 -2.06
C SER A 66 2.76 12.30 -3.32
N ALA A 67 3.78 13.10 -3.64
CA ALA A 67 4.69 12.83 -4.77
C ALA A 67 5.49 11.53 -4.55
N ILE A 68 5.98 11.28 -3.34
CA ILE A 68 6.71 10.06 -3.00
C ILE A 68 5.78 8.84 -3.12
N ILE A 69 4.58 8.92 -2.57
CA ILE A 69 3.59 7.83 -2.62
C ILE A 69 3.09 7.59 -4.05
N PHE A 70 2.97 8.63 -4.86
CA PHE A 70 2.62 8.53 -6.28
C PHE A 70 3.62 7.62 -7.02
N ILE A 71 4.92 7.84 -6.84
CA ILE A 71 5.96 6.99 -7.42
C ILE A 71 5.86 5.57 -6.88
N ALA A 72 5.71 5.41 -5.56
CA ALA A 72 5.58 4.12 -4.91
C ALA A 72 4.43 3.29 -5.49
N TRP A 73 3.27 3.89 -5.69
CA TRP A 73 2.09 3.17 -6.17
C TRP A 73 2.15 2.84 -7.65
N ILE A 74 2.68 3.71 -8.49
CA ILE A 74 2.93 3.36 -9.90
C ILE A 74 3.84 2.14 -9.98
N CYS A 75 4.95 2.13 -9.23
CA CYS A 75 5.87 1.00 -9.18
C CYS A 75 5.19 -0.27 -8.67
N SER A 76 4.47 -0.17 -7.54
CA SER A 76 3.72 -1.26 -6.93
C SER A 76 2.68 -1.87 -7.87
N PHE A 77 1.81 -1.05 -8.47
CA PHE A 77 0.76 -1.55 -9.35
C PHE A 77 1.30 -2.17 -10.65
N LYS A 78 2.37 -1.59 -11.23
CA LYS A 78 3.05 -2.20 -12.37
C LYS A 78 3.65 -3.55 -12.01
N ALA A 79 4.24 -3.67 -10.82
CA ALA A 79 4.83 -4.91 -10.35
C ALA A 79 3.76 -5.97 -10.03
N ILE A 80 2.73 -5.65 -9.23
CA ILE A 80 1.69 -6.60 -8.82
C ILE A 80 0.87 -7.11 -10.01
N LYS A 81 0.74 -6.31 -11.09
CA LYS A 81 0.08 -6.74 -12.32
C LYS A 81 0.84 -7.87 -13.04
N LYS A 82 2.16 -7.91 -12.89
CA LYS A 82 3.04 -8.83 -13.64
C LYS A 82 3.63 -9.96 -12.79
N LEU A 83 3.71 -9.77 -11.48
CA LEU A 83 4.23 -10.77 -10.55
C LEU A 83 3.11 -11.66 -10.00
N PRO A 84 3.38 -12.91 -9.65
CA PRO A 84 2.51 -13.68 -8.78
C PRO A 84 2.27 -12.93 -7.48
N ILE A 85 1.02 -12.88 -7.02
CA ILE A 85 0.65 -12.02 -5.88
C ILE A 85 1.33 -12.44 -4.58
N GLY A 86 1.52 -13.77 -4.38
CA GLY A 86 2.26 -14.27 -3.22
C GLY A 86 3.73 -13.83 -3.24
N PHE A 87 4.40 -13.93 -4.40
CA PHE A 87 5.78 -13.46 -4.55
C PHE A 87 5.91 -11.95 -4.33
N TYR A 88 4.98 -11.16 -4.89
CA TYR A 88 4.92 -9.72 -4.65
C TYR A 88 4.76 -9.41 -3.15
N GLY A 89 3.84 -10.09 -2.44
CA GLY A 89 3.61 -9.88 -1.01
C GLY A 89 4.85 -10.15 -0.16
N ILE A 90 5.60 -11.20 -0.50
CA ILE A 90 6.85 -11.52 0.19
C ILE A 90 7.93 -10.47 -0.08
N MET A 91 8.09 -10.05 -1.34
CA MET A 91 9.03 -8.97 -1.68
C MET A 91 8.65 -7.64 -1.03
N ASP A 92 7.35 -7.36 -0.83
CA ASP A 92 6.87 -6.16 -0.12
C ASP A 92 7.30 -6.14 1.38
N MET A 93 7.64 -7.31 1.97
CA MET A 93 8.19 -7.38 3.33
C MET A 93 9.54 -6.66 3.47
N SER A 94 10.30 -6.46 2.39
CA SER A 94 11.55 -5.68 2.41
C SER A 94 11.34 -4.23 2.87
N ARG A 95 10.11 -3.72 2.84
CA ARG A 95 9.72 -2.43 3.43
C ARG A 95 10.10 -2.32 4.91
N VAL A 96 10.05 -3.43 5.65
CA VAL A 96 10.42 -3.47 7.08
C VAL A 96 11.87 -3.01 7.28
N ILE A 97 12.79 -3.42 6.40
CA ILE A 97 14.19 -3.05 6.47
C ILE A 97 14.33 -1.53 6.31
N PHE A 98 13.72 -0.97 5.26
CA PHE A 98 13.76 0.47 5.01
C PHE A 98 13.10 1.28 6.13
N ALA A 99 11.94 0.84 6.60
CA ALA A 99 11.23 1.50 7.70
C ALA A 99 12.01 1.44 9.01
N THR A 100 12.72 0.34 9.29
CA THR A 100 13.56 0.21 10.48
C THR A 100 14.75 1.15 10.41
N VAL A 101 15.47 1.19 9.28
CA VAL A 101 16.59 2.11 9.10
C VAL A 101 16.13 3.56 9.29
N LEU A 102 15.05 3.95 8.63
CA LEU A 102 14.51 5.32 8.74
C LEU A 102 13.98 5.64 10.14
N GLY A 103 13.25 4.72 10.77
CA GLY A 103 12.72 4.92 12.13
C GLY A 103 13.82 5.13 13.17
N VAL A 104 14.89 4.33 13.09
CA VAL A 104 16.02 4.46 14.00
C VAL A 104 16.86 5.71 13.71
N THR A 105 17.19 5.96 12.44
CA THR A 105 18.13 7.05 12.09
C THR A 105 17.49 8.44 12.11
N VAL A 106 16.20 8.55 11.72
CA VAL A 106 15.54 9.85 11.60
C VAL A 106 14.67 10.16 12.82
N LEU A 107 13.90 9.18 13.33
CA LEU A 107 13.01 9.39 14.48
C LEU A 107 13.67 9.00 15.81
N GLY A 108 14.87 8.43 15.81
CA GLY A 108 15.53 7.98 17.03
C GLY A 108 14.79 6.85 17.74
N GLU A 109 14.02 6.02 17.01
CA GLU A 109 13.25 4.93 17.60
C GLU A 109 14.15 3.88 18.24
N VAL A 110 13.86 3.52 19.49
CA VAL A 110 14.61 2.49 20.21
C VAL A 110 14.24 1.11 19.69
N MET A 111 15.25 0.30 19.38
CA MET A 111 15.12 -1.09 18.99
C MET A 111 14.99 -1.96 20.24
N THR A 112 13.78 -2.41 20.53
CA THR A 112 13.53 -3.39 21.61
C THR A 112 13.77 -4.81 21.12
N GLY A 113 14.00 -5.77 22.03
CA GLY A 113 14.22 -7.17 21.69
C GLY A 113 13.09 -7.76 20.81
N HIS A 114 11.84 -7.38 21.06
CA HIS A 114 10.69 -7.82 20.23
C HIS A 114 10.75 -7.27 18.80
N LYS A 115 11.17 -6.01 18.61
CA LYS A 115 11.33 -5.41 17.26
C LYS A 115 12.46 -6.11 16.50
N ILE A 116 13.57 -6.40 17.18
CA ILE A 116 14.72 -7.12 16.60
C ILE A 116 14.31 -8.54 16.19
N ALA A 117 13.61 -9.27 17.06
CA ALA A 117 13.10 -10.61 16.75
C ALA A 117 12.12 -10.60 15.56
N GLY A 118 11.19 -9.65 15.53
CA GLY A 118 10.25 -9.49 14.42
C GLY A 118 10.96 -9.20 13.09
N MET A 119 11.99 -8.32 13.11
CA MET A 119 12.79 -8.02 11.93
C MET A 119 13.60 -9.25 11.47
N ALA A 120 14.19 -9.99 12.39
CA ALA A 120 14.92 -11.21 12.07
C ALA A 120 14.01 -12.27 11.41
N LEU A 121 12.78 -12.45 11.91
CA LEU A 121 11.79 -13.34 11.28
C LEU A 121 11.44 -12.92 9.86
N VAL A 122 11.27 -11.61 9.61
CA VAL A 122 11.02 -11.07 8.27
C VAL A 122 12.20 -11.34 7.34
N LEU A 123 13.43 -11.10 7.80
CA LEU A 123 14.66 -11.36 7.03
C LEU A 123 14.81 -12.85 6.69
N VAL A 124 14.57 -13.73 7.66
CA VAL A 124 14.57 -15.19 7.44
C VAL A 124 13.52 -15.57 6.40
N GLY A 125 12.30 -15.04 6.50
CA GLY A 125 11.24 -15.25 5.50
C GLY A 125 11.66 -14.83 4.09
N LEU A 126 12.27 -13.65 3.93
CA LEU A 126 12.80 -13.18 2.64
C LEU A 126 13.91 -14.09 2.09
N LEU A 127 14.82 -14.58 2.95
CA LEU A 127 15.88 -15.50 2.54
C LEU A 127 15.33 -16.84 2.08
N PHE A 128 14.34 -17.41 2.78
CA PHE A 128 13.69 -18.67 2.38
C PHE A 128 13.04 -18.57 1.00
N VAL A 129 12.42 -17.46 0.70
CA VAL A 129 11.77 -17.24 -0.60
C VAL A 129 12.81 -17.10 -1.70
N ASN A 130 13.90 -16.38 -1.44
CA ASN A 130 14.99 -16.25 -2.39
C ASN A 130 15.66 -17.62 -2.68
N ALA A 131 15.83 -18.46 -1.64
CA ALA A 131 16.42 -19.78 -1.77
C ALA A 131 15.54 -20.79 -2.54
N LYS A 132 14.20 -20.73 -2.32
CA LYS A 132 13.21 -21.60 -2.99
C LYS A 132 12.58 -20.96 -4.25
N GLY A 133 12.91 -19.73 -4.55
CA GLY A 133 12.31 -18.95 -5.65
C GLY A 133 12.52 -19.53 -7.05
N LYS A 134 13.31 -20.61 -7.19
CA LYS A 134 13.40 -21.41 -8.42
C LYS A 134 12.16 -22.27 -8.69
N GLY A 135 11.18 -22.34 -7.76
CA GLY A 135 9.98 -23.19 -7.90
C GLY A 135 8.65 -22.45 -7.85
N LEU A 136 8.62 -21.13 -7.56
CA LEU A 136 7.38 -20.35 -7.41
C LEU A 136 6.96 -19.57 -8.66
N GLY A 137 7.37 -20.02 -9.83
CA GLY A 137 6.99 -19.45 -11.13
C GLY A 137 8.14 -19.59 -12.11
N GLU A 138 8.12 -20.64 -12.92
CA GLU A 138 9.05 -20.87 -14.04
C GLU A 138 8.90 -19.83 -15.18
N GLU A 139 7.93 -18.91 -15.13
CA GLU A 139 7.98 -17.74 -15.97
C GLU A 139 9.10 -16.83 -15.49
N LYS A 140 10.11 -16.61 -16.35
CA LYS A 140 11.23 -15.69 -16.15
C LYS A 140 10.71 -14.31 -15.74
N THR A 141 10.54 -14.09 -14.44
CA THR A 141 10.15 -12.78 -13.93
C THR A 141 11.24 -11.79 -14.28
N LYS A 142 10.88 -10.80 -15.10
CA LYS A 142 11.88 -9.79 -15.53
C LYS A 142 12.38 -9.07 -14.28
N PRO A 143 13.71 -8.93 -14.09
CA PRO A 143 14.30 -8.33 -12.89
C PRO A 143 13.80 -6.89 -12.64
N ILE A 144 13.35 -6.21 -13.68
CA ILE A 144 12.78 -4.87 -13.58
C ILE A 144 11.59 -4.80 -12.60
N TYR A 145 10.73 -5.83 -12.53
CA TYR A 145 9.60 -5.83 -11.62
C TYR A 145 10.01 -6.00 -10.16
N ILE A 146 11.10 -6.71 -9.89
CA ILE A 146 11.71 -6.80 -8.56
C ILE A 146 12.24 -5.43 -8.13
N VAL A 147 12.96 -4.74 -9.01
CA VAL A 147 13.44 -3.38 -8.76
C VAL A 147 12.27 -2.43 -8.47
N LEU A 148 11.18 -2.52 -9.24
CA LEU A 148 9.98 -1.72 -8.99
C LEU A 148 9.38 -1.97 -7.60
N VAL A 149 9.35 -3.22 -7.12
CA VAL A 149 8.89 -3.52 -5.75
C VAL A 149 9.81 -2.87 -4.71
N LEU A 150 11.13 -2.97 -4.88
CA LEU A 150 12.08 -2.38 -3.93
C LEU A 150 11.99 -0.85 -3.87
N ILE A 151 11.86 -0.18 -5.03
CA ILE A 151 11.61 1.27 -5.10
C ILE A 151 10.30 1.61 -4.39
N SER A 152 9.24 0.84 -4.66
CA SER A 152 7.96 1.02 -3.97
C SER A 152 8.09 0.87 -2.46
N CYS A 153 8.83 -0.13 -1.98
CA CYS A 153 9.07 -0.38 -0.56
C CYS A 153 9.80 0.79 0.11
N LEU A 154 10.85 1.30 -0.54
CA LEU A 154 11.61 2.45 -0.04
C LEU A 154 10.73 3.71 0.04
N CYS A 155 10.04 4.05 -1.06
CA CYS A 155 9.16 5.21 -1.10
C CYS A 155 8.00 5.11 -0.09
N ASN A 156 7.43 3.92 0.08
CA ASN A 156 6.41 3.69 1.10
C ASN A 156 6.96 3.85 2.52
N ALA A 157 8.19 3.38 2.81
CA ALA A 157 8.82 3.56 4.11
C ALA A 157 9.08 5.04 4.42
N VAL A 158 9.55 5.82 3.44
CA VAL A 158 9.71 7.28 3.58
C VAL A 158 8.35 7.95 3.81
N SER A 159 7.31 7.55 3.09
CA SER A 159 5.96 8.08 3.30
C SER A 159 5.41 7.76 4.70
N GLU A 160 5.67 6.57 5.23
CA GLU A 160 5.25 6.18 6.58
C GLU A 160 5.96 7.01 7.66
N LEU A 161 7.23 7.33 7.43
CA LEU A 161 7.98 8.25 8.27
C LEU A 161 7.33 9.65 8.28
N LEU A 162 7.02 10.19 7.11
CA LEU A 162 6.34 11.48 6.97
C LEU A 162 4.94 11.45 7.60
N ASP A 163 4.20 10.35 7.47
CA ASP A 163 2.91 10.18 8.14
C ASP A 163 3.05 10.31 9.66
N LYS A 164 4.06 9.67 10.25
CA LYS A 164 4.31 9.74 11.69
C LYS A 164 4.63 11.16 12.13
N MET A 165 5.45 11.88 11.35
CA MET A 165 5.81 13.27 11.64
C MET A 165 4.60 14.20 11.51
N LEU A 166 3.85 14.10 10.41
CA LEU A 166 2.69 14.96 10.13
C LEU A 166 1.54 14.73 11.12
N MET A 167 1.31 13.49 11.54
CA MET A 167 0.26 13.15 12.49
C MET A 167 0.51 13.64 13.92
N GLN A 168 1.67 14.23 14.20
CA GLN A 168 1.92 14.98 15.45
C GLN A 168 1.32 16.39 15.42
N SER A 169 1.14 16.96 14.23
CA SER A 169 0.71 18.34 14.03
C SER A 169 -0.65 18.48 13.32
N MET A 170 -1.15 17.39 12.72
CA MET A 170 -2.42 17.37 11.99
C MET A 170 -3.32 16.25 12.50
N ASN A 171 -4.61 16.33 12.18
CA ASN A 171 -5.52 15.20 12.42
C ASN A 171 -5.62 14.27 11.19
N SER A 172 -6.10 13.05 11.42
CA SER A 172 -6.20 12.02 10.38
C SER A 172 -7.09 12.43 9.20
N GLY A 173 -8.12 13.24 9.42
CA GLY A 173 -9.01 13.73 8.36
C GLY A 173 -8.31 14.76 7.47
N GLN A 174 -7.53 15.67 8.05
CA GLN A 174 -6.73 16.67 7.32
C GLN A 174 -5.71 15.99 6.42
N LEU A 175 -4.91 15.07 7.00
CA LEU A 175 -3.88 14.37 6.24
C LEU A 175 -4.51 13.54 5.11
N GLN A 176 -5.59 12.79 5.40
CA GLN A 176 -6.25 11.93 4.42
C GLN A 176 -6.85 12.74 3.26
N PHE A 177 -7.51 13.87 3.54
CA PHE A 177 -8.11 14.73 2.52
C PHE A 177 -7.04 15.31 1.58
N TRP A 178 -6.04 16.00 2.13
CA TRP A 178 -5.04 16.69 1.32
C TRP A 178 -4.15 15.74 0.53
N TYR A 179 -3.76 14.61 1.14
CA TYR A 179 -2.93 13.67 0.42
C TYR A 179 -3.69 13.00 -0.75
N MET A 180 -4.97 12.65 -0.57
CA MET A 180 -5.79 12.10 -1.65
C MET A 180 -6.04 13.16 -2.75
N PHE A 181 -6.28 14.41 -2.37
CA PHE A 181 -6.41 15.52 -3.32
C PHE A 181 -5.17 15.64 -4.22
N PHE A 182 -3.97 15.69 -3.63
CA PHE A 182 -2.74 15.75 -4.42
C PHE A 182 -2.51 14.49 -5.27
N MET A 183 -2.86 13.32 -4.76
CA MET A 183 -2.75 12.07 -5.53
C MET A 183 -3.64 12.09 -6.77
N VAL A 184 -4.88 12.58 -6.66
CA VAL A 184 -5.79 12.74 -7.82
C VAL A 184 -5.17 13.67 -8.86
N ILE A 185 -4.65 14.83 -8.43
CA ILE A 185 -4.00 15.79 -9.34
C ILE A 185 -2.79 15.16 -10.03
N LEU A 186 -1.92 14.46 -9.28
CA LEU A 186 -0.71 13.83 -9.82
C LEU A 186 -1.05 12.73 -10.83
N TYR A 187 -2.05 11.87 -10.54
CA TYR A 187 -2.48 10.85 -11.50
C TYR A 187 -3.13 11.44 -12.73
N LEU A 188 -3.99 12.46 -12.56
CA LEU A 188 -4.61 13.15 -13.69
C LEU A 188 -3.53 13.81 -14.58
N GLY A 189 -2.58 14.53 -13.98
CA GLY A 189 -1.45 15.12 -14.68
C GLY A 189 -0.61 14.09 -15.43
N TYR A 190 -0.29 12.98 -14.79
CA TYR A 190 0.42 11.87 -15.44
C TYR A 190 -0.35 11.30 -16.63
N MET A 191 -1.65 11.07 -16.49
CA MET A 191 -2.49 10.53 -17.58
C MET A 191 -2.58 11.49 -18.77
N ILE A 192 -2.67 12.80 -18.52
CA ILE A 192 -2.66 13.83 -19.57
C ILE A 192 -1.32 13.81 -20.31
N VAL A 193 -0.20 13.84 -19.58
CA VAL A 193 1.15 13.85 -20.17
C VAL A 193 1.43 12.57 -20.97
N THR A 194 1.04 11.42 -20.45
CA THR A 194 1.27 10.12 -21.12
C THR A 194 0.21 9.80 -22.18
N LYS A 195 -0.79 10.66 -22.38
CA LYS A 195 -1.92 10.47 -23.28
C LYS A 195 -2.58 9.10 -23.06
N THR A 196 -2.71 8.67 -21.80
CA THR A 196 -3.31 7.37 -21.45
C THR A 196 -4.78 7.38 -21.84
N LYS A 197 -5.18 6.46 -22.71
CA LYS A 197 -6.59 6.29 -23.10
C LYS A 197 -7.35 5.66 -21.93
N ILE A 198 -8.50 6.22 -21.61
CA ILE A 198 -9.41 5.73 -20.57
C ILE A 198 -10.58 5.00 -21.24
N ASP A 199 -10.78 3.75 -20.88
CA ASP A 199 -11.97 3.01 -21.26
C ASP A 199 -13.04 3.09 -20.14
N PHE A 200 -13.83 4.18 -20.17
CA PHE A 200 -14.91 4.39 -19.19
C PHE A 200 -15.91 3.26 -19.13
N ARG A 201 -16.17 2.57 -20.25
CA ARG A 201 -17.15 1.48 -20.31
C ARG A 201 -16.69 0.27 -19.49
N THR A 202 -15.40 -0.06 -19.57
CA THR A 202 -14.82 -1.18 -18.82
C THR A 202 -14.70 -0.82 -17.33
N ILE A 203 -14.35 0.44 -17.02
CA ILE A 203 -14.19 0.92 -15.63
C ILE A 203 -15.53 0.93 -14.90
N TYR A 204 -16.59 1.46 -15.52
CA TYR A 204 -17.92 1.51 -14.89
C TYR A 204 -18.46 0.12 -14.51
N LYS A 205 -18.09 -0.90 -15.26
CA LYS A 205 -18.48 -2.29 -14.98
C LYS A 205 -17.57 -2.98 -13.93
N ASN A 206 -16.46 -2.35 -13.56
CA ASN A 206 -15.49 -2.94 -12.64
C ASN A 206 -15.79 -2.55 -11.19
N TYR A 207 -16.75 -3.24 -10.55
CA TYR A 207 -17.12 -3.00 -9.15
C TYR A 207 -15.97 -3.21 -8.15
N TRP A 208 -14.90 -3.95 -8.54
CA TRP A 208 -13.72 -4.12 -7.70
C TRP A 208 -13.03 -2.80 -7.37
N ILE A 209 -13.11 -1.80 -8.26
CA ILE A 209 -12.56 -0.47 -8.03
C ILE A 209 -13.29 0.22 -6.88
N LEU A 210 -14.62 0.09 -6.80
CA LEU A 210 -15.41 0.67 -5.72
C LEU A 210 -15.07 0.01 -4.37
N ILE A 211 -15.02 -1.32 -4.34
CA ILE A 211 -14.66 -2.07 -3.12
C ILE A 211 -13.25 -1.67 -2.66
N LEU A 212 -12.31 -1.59 -3.60
CA LEU A 212 -10.94 -1.15 -3.32
C LEU A 212 -10.91 0.24 -2.69
N SER A 213 -11.73 1.18 -3.19
CA SER A 213 -11.81 2.55 -2.68
C SER A 213 -12.32 2.62 -1.25
N VAL A 214 -13.35 1.86 -0.92
CA VAL A 214 -13.93 1.80 0.44
C VAL A 214 -12.92 1.22 1.43
N LEU A 215 -12.33 0.07 1.09
CA LEU A 215 -11.31 -0.58 1.95
C LEU A 215 -10.09 0.31 2.15
N PHE A 216 -9.74 1.09 1.14
CA PHE A 216 -8.64 2.03 1.21
C PHE A 216 -8.91 3.17 2.19
N VAL A 217 -10.06 3.84 2.08
CA VAL A 217 -10.42 4.96 2.97
C VAL A 217 -10.47 4.51 4.43
N ILE A 218 -11.09 3.36 4.71
CA ILE A 218 -11.19 2.81 6.05
C ILE A 218 -9.81 2.43 6.59
N GLY A 219 -9.02 1.73 5.78
CA GLY A 219 -7.69 1.27 6.17
C GLY A 219 -6.76 2.44 6.48
N ASP A 220 -6.65 3.41 5.58
CA ASP A 220 -5.76 4.55 5.77
C ASP A 220 -6.17 5.41 6.96
N LYS A 221 -7.48 5.59 7.18
CA LYS A 221 -7.95 6.31 8.38
C LYS A 221 -7.55 5.60 9.66
N ALA A 222 -7.68 4.26 9.71
CA ALA A 222 -7.24 3.47 10.86
C ALA A 222 -5.72 3.61 11.09
N LEU A 223 -4.93 3.58 10.01
CA LEU A 223 -3.48 3.75 10.09
C LEU A 223 -3.10 5.15 10.60
N PHE A 224 -3.71 6.22 10.08
CA PHE A 224 -3.42 7.58 10.53
C PHE A 224 -3.79 7.81 12.00
N ILE A 225 -4.92 7.26 12.46
CA ILE A 225 -5.28 7.29 13.88
C ILE A 225 -4.24 6.52 14.71
N ALA A 226 -3.71 5.40 14.23
CA ALA A 226 -2.63 4.69 14.93
C ALA A 226 -1.35 5.52 14.96
N CYS A 227 -0.98 6.18 13.84
CA CYS A 227 0.18 7.06 13.75
C CYS A 227 0.14 8.25 14.73
N SER A 228 -1.06 8.78 15.02
CA SER A 228 -1.21 9.91 15.96
C SER A 228 -0.92 9.54 17.42
N LYS A 229 -0.84 8.23 17.75
CA LYS A 229 -0.54 7.80 19.12
C LYS A 229 0.96 7.88 19.41
N GLN A 230 1.33 8.50 20.53
CA GLN A 230 2.74 8.66 20.93
C GLN A 230 3.46 7.32 21.12
N GLU A 231 2.75 6.31 21.63
CA GLU A 231 3.29 4.96 21.86
C GLU A 231 3.57 4.18 20.57
N SER A 232 2.97 4.59 19.43
CA SER A 232 3.19 3.91 18.15
C SER A 232 4.52 4.33 17.54
N THR A 233 5.28 3.36 17.06
CA THR A 233 6.54 3.58 16.35
C THR A 233 6.44 3.08 14.92
N VAL A 234 7.15 3.71 14.00
CA VAL A 234 7.14 3.33 12.56
C VAL A 234 7.58 1.88 12.41
N VAL A 235 8.64 1.48 13.13
CA VAL A 235 9.15 0.09 13.11
C VAL A 235 8.08 -0.90 13.57
N ALA A 236 7.45 -0.67 14.73
CA ALA A 236 6.43 -1.59 15.25
C ALA A 236 5.19 -1.65 14.35
N MET A 237 4.72 -0.51 13.86
CA MET A 237 3.59 -0.47 12.93
C MET A 237 3.89 -1.22 11.64
N THR A 238 5.09 -1.06 11.07
CA THR A 238 5.47 -1.73 9.83
C THR A 238 5.62 -3.23 10.02
N LEU A 239 6.13 -3.70 11.17
CA LEU A 239 6.18 -5.12 11.51
C LEU A 239 4.77 -5.72 11.63
N ILE A 240 3.87 -5.08 12.37
CA ILE A 240 2.49 -5.57 12.55
C ILE A 240 1.74 -5.61 11.22
N LYS A 241 1.93 -4.62 10.34
CA LYS A 241 1.33 -4.59 8.99
C LYS A 241 1.70 -5.79 8.12
N GLN A 242 2.79 -6.53 8.42
CA GLN A 242 3.16 -7.73 7.66
C GLN A 242 2.13 -8.87 7.79
N CYS A 243 1.19 -8.83 8.73
CA CYS A 243 0.05 -9.74 8.73
C CYS A 243 -0.72 -9.69 7.39
N SER A 244 -0.63 -8.59 6.64
CA SER A 244 -1.19 -8.48 5.29
C SER A 244 -0.68 -9.56 4.33
N VAL A 245 0.58 -9.94 4.45
CA VAL A 245 1.19 -10.98 3.59
C VAL A 245 0.55 -12.34 3.83
N MET A 246 0.27 -12.68 5.10
CA MET A 246 -0.43 -13.92 5.44
C MET A 246 -1.84 -13.95 4.81
N ILE A 247 -2.57 -12.84 4.92
CA ILE A 247 -3.91 -12.71 4.31
C ILE A 247 -3.82 -12.86 2.79
N THR A 248 -2.83 -12.23 2.16
CA THR A 248 -2.63 -12.32 0.72
C THR A 248 -2.30 -13.75 0.28
N ILE A 249 -1.43 -14.46 1.01
CA ILE A 249 -1.06 -15.85 0.70
C ILE A 249 -2.26 -16.77 0.88
N ILE A 250 -2.97 -16.69 2.02
CA ILE A 250 -4.16 -17.51 2.29
C ILE A 250 -5.23 -17.26 1.22
N GLY A 251 -5.52 -16.00 0.92
CA GLY A 251 -6.47 -15.65 -0.12
C GLY A 251 -6.06 -16.12 -1.52
N CYS A 252 -4.76 -16.16 -1.81
CA CYS A 252 -4.24 -16.70 -3.05
C CYS A 252 -4.43 -18.23 -3.13
N LEU A 253 -4.17 -18.94 -2.03
CA LEU A 253 -4.35 -20.40 -1.96
C LEU A 253 -5.81 -20.79 -2.13
N LEU A 254 -6.73 -20.09 -1.49
CA LEU A 254 -8.18 -20.33 -1.63
C LEU A 254 -8.64 -20.08 -3.06
N TYR A 255 -8.19 -18.98 -3.69
CA TYR A 255 -8.56 -18.66 -5.06
C TYR A 255 -8.00 -19.67 -6.09
N THR A 256 -6.79 -20.19 -5.87
CA THR A 256 -6.21 -21.23 -6.76
C THR A 256 -6.86 -22.59 -6.55
N SER A 257 -7.32 -22.91 -5.34
CA SER A 257 -8.09 -24.13 -5.05
C SER A 257 -9.45 -24.10 -5.77
N ASP A 258 -10.20 -22.98 -5.63
CA ASP A 258 -11.49 -22.85 -6.32
C ASP A 258 -11.36 -22.95 -7.85
N ALA A 259 -10.28 -22.35 -8.42
CA ALA A 259 -10.02 -22.46 -9.86
C ALA A 259 -9.57 -23.87 -10.31
N ALA A 260 -8.98 -24.64 -9.42
CA ALA A 260 -8.64 -26.04 -9.68
C ALA A 260 -9.86 -26.97 -9.59
N ASP A 261 -10.77 -26.69 -8.64
CA ASP A 261 -12.01 -27.43 -8.47
C ASP A 261 -12.99 -27.19 -9.63
N ASP A 262 -13.04 -25.97 -10.18
CA ASP A 262 -13.80 -25.66 -11.40
C ASP A 262 -13.24 -26.36 -12.66
N LEU A 263 -11.94 -26.73 -12.67
CA LEU A 263 -11.30 -27.46 -13.76
C LEU A 263 -11.47 -28.99 -13.64
N ILE A 264 -11.76 -29.52 -12.44
CA ILE A 264 -11.97 -30.94 -12.17
C ILE A 264 -13.46 -31.32 -12.24
N GLY A 265 -14.34 -30.32 -12.29
CA GLY A 265 -15.80 -30.45 -12.28
C GLY A 265 -16.44 -30.62 -13.66
N VAL A 266 -15.69 -31.10 -14.70
CA VAL A 266 -16.23 -31.50 -16.01
C VAL A 266 -16.05 -32.97 -16.22
#